data_5bcdfb6168527c8d8c823bef30b7aaba
#
_entry.id   5bcdfb6168527c8d8c823bef30b7aaba
#
_cell.length_a   1.000
_cell.length_b   1.000
_cell.length_c   1.000
_cell.angle_alpha   90.00
_cell.angle_beta   90.00
_cell.angle_gamma   90.00
#
_symmetry.space_group_name_H-M   'P 1'
#
loop_
_entity.id
_entity.type
_entity.pdbx_description
1 polymer ?
#
loop_
_entity_poly.entity_id
_entity_poly.type
_entity_poly.pdbx_seq_one_letter_code
_entity_poly.pdbx_strand_id
1 'polypeptide(L)'
;MKIKITPQQLNGTIEAIPSKSHAHRLLIAQKLASLQGCGQEIPLVTPTFSEDIDATKGCLAQLDQKLPCFDCRESGSTIRFMIPVAMALKDEAVFTGSGKLPQRPLSPLKEEMERHGCKFEMLTASAQEAAKPSANAVDTANTGRFGNTVDPASGRGITSKICRIQGRLQPGEYRLAGNISSQFITGLLFALPLLDGDSSLQLTTKLESAGYVDLTLQVLRKFGIKIREVREKIAEAEETAFQKCKEAAPSESSDTPDSSSENYLIRYEIPGNQIYREPAGLKVEGDWSNAAFWLVAGALGGDITCTGLAPDSTQRDKEIITVLEKMGAKIERKNTSYHIAGNGVPLHGETVSAAQFPDLVPVMAVAMTGASGTSTITDAQRLRIKESDRLATVCDFLTILGTDIRQTKDGLVIDKNNDRTVPSGPAAHCPAPSLCGGTVSSHNDHRIAMAAAVASCRADGPVIITGAEAVKKSYPNFFTDFTKLGGKIEILED
;
A
#
# COMPACT_ATOMS: atom_id res chain seq x y z
N MET A 1 -17.09 -13.94 -0.10
CA MET A 1 -17.42 -13.98 -1.56
C MET A 1 -16.40 -14.85 -2.26
N LYS A 2 -16.85 -15.83 -3.01
CA LYS A 2 -16.01 -16.65 -3.89
C LYS A 2 -16.27 -16.26 -5.34
N ILE A 3 -15.21 -16.12 -6.13
CA ILE A 3 -15.29 -15.85 -7.56
C ILE A 3 -14.54 -16.95 -8.31
N LYS A 4 -15.20 -17.56 -9.28
CA LYS A 4 -14.59 -18.45 -10.24
C LYS A 4 -14.31 -17.68 -11.52
N ILE A 5 -13.07 -17.74 -11.99
CA ILE A 5 -12.62 -17.10 -13.22
C ILE A 5 -12.31 -18.19 -14.23
N THR A 6 -12.96 -18.13 -15.38
CA THR A 6 -12.62 -18.97 -16.52
C THR A 6 -11.45 -18.32 -17.28
N PRO A 7 -10.36 -19.05 -17.58
CA PRO A 7 -9.21 -18.51 -18.29
C PRO A 7 -9.60 -17.78 -19.57
N GLN A 8 -9.16 -16.55 -19.71
CA GLN A 8 -9.44 -15.69 -20.85
C GLN A 8 -8.42 -14.58 -20.93
N GLN A 9 -7.89 -14.32 -22.13
CA GLN A 9 -7.06 -13.13 -22.35
C GLN A 9 -7.92 -11.87 -22.28
N LEU A 10 -7.38 -10.81 -21.65
CA LEU A 10 -8.07 -9.54 -21.50
C LEU A 10 -7.68 -8.60 -22.64
N ASN A 11 -8.67 -7.93 -23.23
CA ASN A 11 -8.45 -7.02 -24.34
C ASN A 11 -9.31 -5.76 -24.20
N GLY A 12 -8.76 -4.63 -24.57
CA GLY A 12 -9.52 -3.38 -24.61
C GLY A 12 -8.84 -2.21 -23.93
N THR A 13 -9.62 -1.15 -23.72
CA THR A 13 -9.17 0.09 -23.09
C THR A 13 -9.79 0.26 -21.73
N ILE A 14 -8.98 0.63 -20.76
CA ILE A 14 -9.39 0.89 -19.38
C ILE A 14 -8.80 2.22 -18.90
N GLU A 15 -9.62 3.05 -18.28
CA GLU A 15 -9.15 4.25 -17.60
C GLU A 15 -8.66 3.90 -16.19
N ALA A 16 -7.47 4.39 -15.83
CA ALA A 16 -6.93 4.22 -14.50
C ALA A 16 -7.85 4.86 -13.46
N ILE A 17 -8.20 4.12 -12.42
CA ILE A 17 -8.97 4.68 -11.32
C ILE A 17 -8.16 5.76 -10.59
N PRO A 18 -8.81 6.69 -9.86
CA PRO A 18 -8.12 7.68 -9.06
C PRO A 18 -7.20 7.03 -8.02
N SER A 19 -5.97 7.54 -7.91
CA SER A 19 -4.96 7.02 -6.99
C SER A 19 -5.40 7.14 -5.53
N LYS A 20 -5.56 6.00 -4.86
CA LYS A 20 -5.84 5.94 -3.43
C LYS A 20 -4.80 6.72 -2.62
N SER A 21 -3.52 6.51 -2.93
CA SER A 21 -2.40 7.16 -2.24
C SER A 21 -2.39 8.68 -2.40
N HIS A 22 -2.77 9.19 -3.58
CA HIS A 22 -2.91 10.63 -3.82
C HIS A 22 -4.17 11.19 -3.14
N ALA A 23 -5.31 10.48 -3.25
CA ALA A 23 -6.58 10.89 -2.66
C ALA A 23 -6.52 11.06 -1.13
N HIS A 24 -5.92 10.12 -0.39
CA HIS A 24 -5.70 10.27 1.05
C HIS A 24 -5.03 11.59 1.40
N ARG A 25 -3.96 11.94 0.68
CA ARG A 25 -3.16 13.14 0.92
C ARG A 25 -3.92 14.42 0.62
N LEU A 26 -4.61 14.44 -0.51
CA LEU A 26 -5.43 15.60 -0.90
C LEU A 26 -6.56 15.84 0.09
N LEU A 27 -7.27 14.78 0.52
CA LEU A 27 -8.36 14.88 1.50
C LEU A 27 -7.87 15.43 2.85
N ILE A 28 -6.71 14.97 3.33
CA ILE A 28 -6.13 15.47 4.58
C ILE A 28 -5.76 16.94 4.43
N ALA A 29 -5.03 17.32 3.38
CA ALA A 29 -4.61 18.70 3.15
C ALA A 29 -5.83 19.64 2.98
N GLN A 30 -6.88 19.19 2.25
CA GLN A 30 -8.12 19.93 2.07
C GLN A 30 -8.85 20.16 3.40
N LYS A 31 -8.97 19.13 4.25
CA LYS A 31 -9.56 19.29 5.59
C LYS A 31 -8.75 20.25 6.45
N LEU A 32 -7.41 20.18 6.42
CA LEU A 32 -6.54 21.11 7.16
C LEU A 32 -6.71 22.55 6.67
N ALA A 33 -6.80 22.77 5.36
CA ALA A 33 -7.09 24.09 4.80
C ALA A 33 -8.48 24.62 5.25
N SER A 34 -9.49 23.74 5.24
CA SER A 34 -10.83 24.08 5.72
C SER A 34 -10.85 24.48 7.19
N LEU A 35 -10.16 23.74 8.06
CA LEU A 35 -10.05 24.06 9.50
C LEU A 35 -9.36 25.41 9.76
N GLN A 36 -8.50 25.86 8.85
CA GLN A 36 -7.81 27.14 8.92
C GLN A 36 -8.52 28.26 8.13
N GLY A 37 -9.75 28.04 7.66
CA GLY A 37 -10.55 29.03 6.91
C GLY A 37 -10.03 29.31 5.50
N CYS A 38 -9.20 28.44 4.94
CA CYS A 38 -8.58 28.57 3.61
C CYS A 38 -8.97 27.42 2.65
N GLY A 39 -10.00 26.64 2.98
CA GLY A 39 -10.59 25.62 2.15
C GLY A 39 -11.55 26.18 1.12
N GLN A 40 -11.73 25.46 0.01
CA GLN A 40 -12.80 25.69 -0.94
C GLN A 40 -13.99 24.78 -0.60
N GLU A 41 -15.22 25.21 -0.91
CA GLU A 41 -16.42 24.40 -0.65
C GLU A 41 -16.59 23.25 -1.64
N ILE A 42 -15.73 23.14 -2.65
CA ILE A 42 -15.83 22.11 -3.69
C ILE A 42 -15.20 20.82 -3.19
N PRO A 43 -15.99 19.77 -2.92
CA PRO A 43 -15.45 18.50 -2.44
C PRO A 43 -14.58 17.85 -3.53
N LEU A 44 -13.47 17.25 -3.12
CA LEU A 44 -12.63 16.45 -4.02
C LEU A 44 -13.47 15.31 -4.63
N VAL A 45 -13.70 15.36 -5.93
CA VAL A 45 -14.45 14.33 -6.64
C VAL A 45 -13.55 13.12 -6.83
N THR A 46 -13.84 12.04 -6.12
CA THR A 46 -13.26 10.73 -6.36
C THR A 46 -14.37 9.83 -6.90
N PRO A 47 -14.34 9.41 -8.18
CA PRO A 47 -15.47 8.70 -8.80
C PRO A 47 -15.77 7.33 -8.19
N THR A 48 -14.80 6.71 -7.54
CA THR A 48 -14.94 5.41 -6.89
C THR A 48 -14.30 5.48 -5.49
N PHE A 49 -15.11 5.22 -4.46
CA PHE A 49 -14.62 5.20 -3.08
C PHE A 49 -14.20 3.79 -2.71
N SER A 50 -12.94 3.63 -2.31
CA SER A 50 -12.49 2.44 -1.62
C SER A 50 -12.80 2.54 -0.13
N GLU A 51 -12.92 1.40 0.55
CA GLU A 51 -13.14 1.37 2.00
C GLU A 51 -12.09 2.16 2.80
N ASP A 52 -10.84 2.17 2.32
CA ASP A 52 -9.75 2.95 2.92
C ASP A 52 -9.98 4.46 2.80
N ILE A 53 -10.47 4.94 1.65
CA ILE A 53 -10.79 6.36 1.45
C ILE A 53 -11.99 6.77 2.30
N ASP A 54 -13.01 5.90 2.41
CA ASP A 54 -14.16 6.15 3.28
C ASP A 54 -13.76 6.21 4.75
N ALA A 55 -12.82 5.36 5.19
CA ALA A 55 -12.28 5.42 6.54
C ALA A 55 -11.58 6.78 6.79
N THR A 56 -10.76 7.25 5.83
CA THR A 56 -10.11 8.57 5.95
C THR A 56 -11.15 9.71 6.02
N LYS A 57 -12.17 9.70 5.15
CA LYS A 57 -13.25 10.72 5.19
C LYS A 57 -13.98 10.70 6.52
N GLY A 58 -14.32 9.51 7.03
CA GLY A 58 -14.94 9.37 8.35
C GLY A 58 -14.08 9.93 9.48
N CYS A 59 -12.77 9.64 9.46
CA CYS A 59 -11.83 10.19 10.43
C CYS A 59 -11.71 11.72 10.31
N LEU A 60 -11.60 12.27 9.10
CA LEU A 60 -11.49 13.72 8.89
C LEU A 60 -12.73 14.47 9.39
N ALA A 61 -13.92 13.90 9.29
CA ALA A 61 -15.15 14.45 9.85
C ALA A 61 -15.14 14.51 11.38
N GLN A 62 -14.37 13.64 12.06
CA GLN A 62 -14.25 13.67 13.52
C GLN A 62 -13.33 14.77 14.03
N LEU A 63 -12.50 15.39 13.18
CA LEU A 63 -11.60 16.45 13.60
C LEU A 63 -12.33 17.69 14.16
N ASP A 64 -13.62 17.88 13.88
CA ASP A 64 -14.43 18.96 14.43
C ASP A 64 -14.89 18.67 15.88
N GLN A 65 -14.84 17.39 16.32
CA GLN A 65 -15.29 16.99 17.65
C GLN A 65 -14.26 17.37 18.74
N LYS A 66 -14.74 17.61 19.96
CA LYS A 66 -13.87 17.91 21.12
C LYS A 66 -13.03 16.69 21.52
N LEU A 67 -13.65 15.50 21.55
CA LEU A 67 -13.00 14.21 21.82
C LEU A 67 -13.27 13.28 20.63
N PRO A 68 -12.42 13.30 19.61
CA PRO A 68 -12.65 12.52 18.42
C PRO A 68 -12.39 11.02 18.64
N CYS A 69 -13.24 10.18 18.05
CA CYS A 69 -13.05 8.76 17.95
C CYS A 69 -12.87 8.40 16.47
N PHE A 70 -11.66 8.04 16.08
CA PHE A 70 -11.28 7.76 14.70
C PHE A 70 -11.44 6.29 14.38
N ASP A 71 -12.50 5.90 13.67
CA ASP A 71 -12.65 4.56 13.13
C ASP A 71 -11.87 4.43 11.82
N CYS A 72 -10.68 3.83 11.93
CA CYS A 72 -9.80 3.61 10.80
C CYS A 72 -10.16 2.36 9.98
N ARG A 73 -11.19 1.61 10.35
CA ARG A 73 -11.56 0.33 9.73
C ARG A 73 -10.34 -0.60 9.64
N GLU A 74 -9.97 -1.06 8.43
CA GLU A 74 -8.75 -1.85 8.18
C GLU A 74 -7.60 -1.03 7.56
N SER A 75 -7.78 0.30 7.42
CA SER A 75 -6.86 1.18 6.71
C SER A 75 -5.62 1.55 7.51
N GLY A 76 -4.49 0.91 7.19
CA GLY A 76 -3.19 1.25 7.77
C GLY A 76 -2.69 2.65 7.39
N SER A 77 -3.09 3.18 6.22
CA SER A 77 -2.75 4.55 5.82
C SER A 77 -3.50 5.56 6.66
N THR A 78 -4.81 5.35 6.86
CA THR A 78 -5.66 6.24 7.63
C THR A 78 -5.13 6.41 9.06
N ILE A 79 -4.92 5.30 9.79
CA ILE A 79 -4.46 5.40 11.19
C ILE A 79 -3.10 6.10 11.31
N ARG A 80 -2.14 5.75 10.43
CA ARG A 80 -0.78 6.28 10.52
C ARG A 80 -0.67 7.74 10.09
N PHE A 81 -1.55 8.21 9.21
CA PHE A 81 -1.63 9.63 8.85
C PHE A 81 -2.38 10.43 9.90
N MET A 82 -3.49 9.88 10.40
CA MET A 82 -4.38 10.61 11.32
C MET A 82 -3.83 10.74 12.74
N ILE A 83 -3.01 9.80 13.22
CA ILE A 83 -2.43 9.89 14.57
C ILE A 83 -1.65 11.20 14.76
N PRO A 84 -0.60 11.51 13.98
CA PRO A 84 0.13 12.78 14.14
C PRO A 84 -0.76 14.01 13.89
N VAL A 85 -1.61 13.97 12.84
CA VAL A 85 -2.50 15.08 12.49
C VAL A 85 -3.49 15.39 13.63
N ALA A 86 -4.10 14.36 14.21
CA ALA A 86 -5.02 14.53 15.32
C ALA A 86 -4.32 15.13 16.55
N MET A 87 -3.12 14.65 16.89
CA MET A 87 -2.40 15.11 18.08
C MET A 87 -1.73 16.47 17.89
N ALA A 88 -1.56 16.96 16.67
CA ALA A 88 -1.22 18.34 16.41
C ALA A 88 -2.40 19.30 16.69
N LEU A 89 -3.64 18.82 16.60
CA LEU A 89 -4.87 19.63 16.69
C LEU A 89 -5.67 19.41 17.98
N LYS A 90 -5.49 18.27 18.65
CA LYS A 90 -6.32 17.81 19.79
C LYS A 90 -5.45 17.43 20.98
N ASP A 91 -6.02 17.58 22.18
CA ASP A 91 -5.35 17.17 23.43
C ASP A 91 -5.59 15.69 23.76
N GLU A 92 -6.61 15.09 23.15
CA GLU A 92 -6.95 13.69 23.33
C GLU A 92 -7.69 13.13 22.12
N ALA A 93 -7.40 11.87 21.77
CA ALA A 93 -8.05 11.14 20.69
C ALA A 93 -8.09 9.63 20.95
N VAL A 94 -9.13 8.95 20.45
CA VAL A 94 -9.25 7.49 20.47
C VAL A 94 -9.20 6.96 19.03
N PHE A 95 -8.45 5.90 18.81
CA PHE A 95 -8.34 5.22 17.53
C PHE A 95 -8.87 3.81 17.62
N THR A 96 -9.73 3.46 16.67
CA THR A 96 -10.33 2.13 16.53
C THR A 96 -10.05 1.56 15.15
N GLY A 97 -10.20 0.25 15.01
CA GLY A 97 -10.06 -0.42 13.73
C GLY A 97 -10.55 -1.87 13.78
N SER A 98 -10.58 -2.50 12.64
CA SER A 98 -11.06 -3.87 12.46
C SER A 98 -10.03 -4.76 11.75
N GLY A 99 -10.35 -6.04 11.60
CA GLY A 99 -9.50 -7.01 10.93
C GLY A 99 -8.11 -7.12 11.56
N LYS A 100 -7.07 -7.05 10.75
CA LYS A 100 -5.67 -7.12 11.22
C LYS A 100 -5.10 -5.77 11.67
N LEU A 101 -5.82 -4.65 11.50
CA LEU A 101 -5.29 -3.32 11.81
C LEU A 101 -4.84 -3.18 13.28
N PRO A 102 -5.56 -3.69 14.29
CA PRO A 102 -5.15 -3.60 15.70
C PRO A 102 -3.81 -4.29 16.02
N GLN A 103 -3.39 -5.24 15.18
CA GLN A 103 -2.14 -6.01 15.35
C GLN A 103 -0.96 -5.39 14.61
N ARG A 104 -1.21 -4.42 13.72
CA ARG A 104 -0.14 -3.78 12.93
C ARG A 104 0.64 -2.79 13.78
N PRO A 105 1.99 -2.83 13.73
CA PRO A 105 2.82 -2.00 14.58
C PRO A 105 2.63 -0.50 14.31
N LEU A 106 2.65 0.29 15.40
CA LEU A 106 2.73 1.75 15.37
C LEU A 106 4.14 2.25 15.69
N SER A 107 5.04 1.37 16.15
CA SER A 107 6.45 1.69 16.35
C SER A 107 7.18 1.84 15.00
N PRO A 108 8.17 2.76 14.86
CA PRO A 108 8.72 3.64 15.89
C PRO A 108 7.97 5.00 16.05
N LEU A 109 6.85 5.22 15.34
CA LEU A 109 6.11 6.48 15.41
C LEU A 109 5.61 6.76 16.84
N LYS A 110 5.11 5.73 17.53
CA LYS A 110 4.61 5.84 18.91
C LYS A 110 5.68 6.41 19.85
N GLU A 111 6.84 5.80 19.89
CA GLU A 111 7.95 6.18 20.77
C GLU A 111 8.44 7.60 20.45
N GLU A 112 8.45 7.96 19.17
CA GLU A 112 8.88 9.29 18.77
C GLU A 112 7.86 10.38 19.17
N MET A 113 6.58 10.11 19.03
CA MET A 113 5.53 11.04 19.49
C MET A 113 5.46 11.12 21.02
N GLU A 114 5.78 10.05 21.75
CA GLU A 114 5.87 10.08 23.20
C GLU A 114 7.00 10.99 23.70
N ARG A 115 8.12 11.07 22.99
CA ARG A 115 9.20 12.04 23.28
C ARG A 115 8.78 13.49 23.08
N HIS A 116 7.72 13.70 22.26
CA HIS A 116 7.23 15.02 21.89
C HIS A 116 5.83 15.31 22.46
N GLY A 117 5.56 14.87 23.68
CA GLY A 117 4.42 15.33 24.48
C GLY A 117 3.16 14.46 24.41
N CYS A 118 3.14 13.42 23.60
CA CYS A 118 2.02 12.48 23.52
C CYS A 118 2.19 11.34 24.53
N LYS A 119 1.08 10.79 25.04
CA LYS A 119 1.05 9.59 25.87
C LYS A 119 0.10 8.58 25.25
N PHE A 120 0.63 7.41 24.90
CA PHE A 120 -0.14 6.33 24.30
C PHE A 120 -0.59 5.32 25.35
N GLU A 121 -1.88 5.03 25.38
CA GLU A 121 -2.49 3.92 26.07
C GLU A 121 -2.96 2.90 25.04
N MET A 122 -2.26 1.76 24.92
CA MET A 122 -2.63 0.68 24.00
C MET A 122 -3.79 -0.13 24.60
N LEU A 123 -4.86 -0.30 23.83
CA LEU A 123 -6.12 -0.93 24.28
C LEU A 123 -6.29 -2.30 23.60
N THR A 124 -5.27 -3.17 23.70
CA THR A 124 -5.28 -4.51 23.10
C THR A 124 -6.18 -5.49 23.86
N ALA A 125 -6.69 -6.51 23.18
CA ALA A 125 -7.62 -7.51 23.75
C ALA A 125 -7.07 -8.26 24.99
N SER A 126 -5.74 -8.36 25.16
CA SER A 126 -5.12 -8.96 26.34
C SER A 126 -5.32 -8.14 27.63
N ALA A 127 -5.48 -6.82 27.52
CA ALA A 127 -5.81 -5.98 28.67
C ALA A 127 -7.31 -6.06 29.05
N GLN A 128 -8.17 -6.51 28.13
CA GLN A 128 -9.61 -6.69 28.35
C GLN A 128 -9.93 -8.01 29.05
N GLU A 129 -9.13 -9.06 28.92
CA GLU A 129 -9.31 -10.33 29.63
C GLU A 129 -8.86 -10.27 31.11
N ALA A 130 -7.89 -9.41 31.43
CA ALA A 130 -7.46 -9.19 32.81
C ALA A 130 -8.46 -8.38 33.67
N ALA A 131 -9.45 -7.74 33.03
CA ALA A 131 -10.49 -6.95 33.69
C ALA A 131 -11.85 -7.65 33.73
N LYS A 132 -11.90 -8.98 33.86
CA LYS A 132 -13.13 -9.69 34.21
C LYS A 132 -13.43 -9.41 35.70
N PRO A 133 -14.55 -8.75 36.06
CA PRO A 133 -14.95 -8.60 37.43
C PRO A 133 -15.33 -9.98 37.98
N SER A 134 -14.79 -10.34 39.15
CA SER A 134 -15.32 -11.43 39.96
C SER A 134 -16.81 -11.15 40.22
N ALA A 135 -17.64 -12.16 40.01
CA ALA A 135 -19.05 -12.08 40.30
C ALA A 135 -19.24 -11.85 41.81
N ASN A 136 -19.55 -10.60 42.18
CA ASN A 136 -20.26 -10.16 43.37
C ASN A 136 -19.95 -8.69 43.65
N ALA A 137 -20.71 -7.79 43.11
CA ALA A 137 -21.05 -6.48 43.70
C ALA A 137 -22.16 -5.84 42.84
N VAL A 138 -23.33 -5.80 43.42
CA VAL A 138 -24.39 -4.84 43.02
C VAL A 138 -23.93 -3.49 43.54
N ASP A 139 -23.75 -2.50 42.70
CA ASP A 139 -24.27 -1.17 42.97
C ASP A 139 -24.20 -0.21 41.77
N THR A 140 -25.19 0.62 41.76
CA THR A 140 -25.54 1.74 40.93
C THR A 140 -24.46 2.81 40.83
N ALA A 141 -24.08 3.23 39.62
CA ALA A 141 -23.96 4.62 39.21
C ALA A 141 -23.46 4.73 37.73
N ASN A 142 -24.22 5.43 37.01
CA ASN A 142 -24.12 5.95 35.65
C ASN A 142 -22.72 6.50 35.26
N THR A 143 -21.88 5.69 34.65
CA THR A 143 -20.71 6.14 33.86
C THR A 143 -20.68 5.36 32.55
N GLY A 144 -20.75 6.10 31.42
CA GLY A 144 -20.93 5.57 30.08
C GLY A 144 -20.00 4.41 29.71
N ARG A 145 -20.54 3.19 29.77
CA ARG A 145 -19.92 1.99 29.22
C ARG A 145 -19.99 2.05 27.70
N PHE A 146 -18.88 2.38 27.05
CA PHE A 146 -18.70 2.03 25.64
C PHE A 146 -18.27 0.56 25.55
N GLY A 147 -19.27 -0.33 25.49
CA GLY A 147 -19.05 -1.75 25.19
C GLY A 147 -18.71 -1.94 23.70
N ASN A 148 -18.13 -3.09 23.36
CA ASN A 148 -17.99 -3.55 21.98
C ASN A 148 -19.39 -3.63 21.36
N THR A 149 -19.77 -2.66 20.53
CA THR A 149 -21.05 -2.63 19.84
C THR A 149 -20.90 -3.35 18.50
N VAL A 150 -21.54 -4.49 18.39
CA VAL A 150 -21.88 -5.09 17.10
C VAL A 150 -23.07 -4.31 16.58
N ASP A 151 -22.93 -3.67 15.41
CA ASP A 151 -24.09 -3.18 14.66
C ASP A 151 -24.54 -4.30 13.70
N PRO A 152 -25.61 -5.03 14.04
CA PRO A 152 -26.07 -6.17 13.22
C PRO A 152 -26.62 -5.76 11.84
N ALA A 153 -26.89 -4.47 11.64
CA ALA A 153 -27.49 -3.97 10.40
C ALA A 153 -26.46 -3.64 9.31
N SER A 154 -25.16 -3.52 9.64
CA SER A 154 -24.15 -3.04 8.68
C SER A 154 -23.26 -4.15 8.09
N GLY A 155 -23.34 -5.39 8.55
CA GLY A 155 -22.44 -6.50 8.11
C GLY A 155 -20.96 -6.23 8.35
N ARG A 156 -20.61 -5.25 9.23
CA ARG A 156 -19.23 -4.83 9.50
C ARG A 156 -18.60 -5.69 10.59
N GLY A 157 -17.33 -6.03 10.40
CA GLY A 157 -16.56 -6.77 11.39
C GLY A 157 -16.48 -6.02 12.74
N ILE A 158 -16.18 -6.77 13.80
CA ILE A 158 -16.03 -6.23 15.17
C ILE A 158 -14.95 -5.14 15.16
N THR A 159 -15.32 -3.91 15.52
CA THR A 159 -14.40 -2.80 15.68
C THR A 159 -13.74 -2.86 17.05
N SER A 160 -12.43 -2.91 17.12
CA SER A 160 -11.65 -2.93 18.35
C SER A 160 -10.97 -1.58 18.61
N LYS A 161 -10.90 -1.18 19.87
CA LYS A 161 -10.06 -0.05 20.26
C LYS A 161 -8.60 -0.41 20.09
N ILE A 162 -7.82 0.44 19.42
CA ILE A 162 -6.39 0.24 19.20
C ILE A 162 -5.60 1.01 20.26
N CYS A 163 -5.81 2.32 20.35
CA CYS A 163 -5.15 3.15 21.34
C CYS A 163 -5.97 4.39 21.68
N ARG A 164 -5.71 4.93 22.86
CA ARG A 164 -6.06 6.28 23.30
C ARG A 164 -4.77 7.07 23.40
N ILE A 165 -4.77 8.29 22.92
CA ILE A 165 -3.59 9.17 22.94
C ILE A 165 -3.97 10.44 23.63
N GLN A 166 -3.17 10.89 24.59
CA GLN A 166 -3.34 12.12 25.36
C GLN A 166 -2.11 13.02 25.20
N GLY A 167 -2.27 14.30 25.36
CA GLY A 167 -1.22 15.31 25.20
C GLY A 167 -1.09 15.77 23.75
N ARG A 168 -0.69 17.02 23.57
CA ARG A 168 -0.54 17.64 22.27
C ARG A 168 0.88 17.46 21.74
N LEU A 169 0.99 17.16 20.44
CA LEU A 169 2.28 17.04 19.76
C LEU A 169 3.05 18.37 19.85
N GLN A 170 4.31 18.32 20.24
CA GLN A 170 5.18 19.48 20.44
C GLN A 170 6.19 19.62 19.30
N PRO A 171 6.60 20.84 18.91
CA PRO A 171 7.67 21.06 17.95
C PRO A 171 9.02 20.54 18.47
N GLY A 172 9.95 20.22 17.56
CA GLY A 172 11.27 19.72 17.92
C GLY A 172 11.94 18.85 16.87
N GLU A 173 12.94 18.11 17.29
CA GLU A 173 13.71 17.20 16.42
C GLU A 173 13.16 15.78 16.49
N TYR A 174 12.52 15.35 15.43
CA TYR A 174 11.95 14.02 15.26
C TYR A 174 12.94 13.09 14.55
N ARG A 175 12.98 11.81 14.93
CA ARG A 175 13.86 10.80 14.35
C ARG A 175 13.09 9.53 14.01
N LEU A 176 13.09 9.13 12.74
CA LEU A 176 12.43 7.90 12.27
C LEU A 176 13.36 7.10 11.34
N ALA A 177 13.23 5.78 11.39
CA ALA A 177 13.85 4.92 10.41
C ALA A 177 13.12 5.04 9.05
N GLY A 178 13.88 5.36 7.99
CA GLY A 178 13.34 5.55 6.63
C GLY A 178 12.89 4.26 5.94
N ASN A 179 13.35 3.09 6.43
CA ASN A 179 13.08 1.78 5.84
C ASN A 179 11.94 0.99 6.51
N ILE A 180 11.24 1.55 7.49
CA ILE A 180 10.12 0.86 8.16
C ILE A 180 8.80 1.20 7.50
N SER A 181 8.43 2.48 7.46
CA SER A 181 7.16 2.91 6.86
C SER A 181 7.15 4.37 6.45
N SER A 182 7.03 4.62 5.15
CA SER A 182 6.79 5.98 4.62
C SER A 182 5.49 6.61 5.12
N GLN A 183 4.55 5.80 5.65
CA GLN A 183 3.30 6.30 6.22
C GLN A 183 3.52 7.07 7.53
N PHE A 184 4.48 6.67 8.36
CA PHE A 184 4.85 7.41 9.57
C PHE A 184 5.42 8.78 9.25
N ILE A 185 6.35 8.81 8.27
CA ILE A 185 6.93 10.05 7.75
C ILE A 185 5.83 10.96 7.19
N THR A 186 4.95 10.42 6.36
CA THR A 186 3.82 11.17 5.78
C THR A 186 2.93 11.80 6.85
N GLY A 187 2.56 11.06 7.91
CA GLY A 187 1.72 11.58 8.99
C GLY A 187 2.38 12.76 9.71
N LEU A 188 3.68 12.67 10.03
CA LEU A 188 4.41 13.78 10.63
C LEU A 188 4.57 14.98 9.68
N LEU A 189 4.84 14.75 8.40
CA LEU A 189 4.93 15.83 7.41
C LEU A 189 3.63 16.64 7.28
N PHE A 190 2.46 16.03 7.51
CA PHE A 190 1.18 16.76 7.60
C PHE A 190 0.99 17.48 8.92
N ALA A 191 1.49 16.92 10.02
CA ALA A 191 1.23 17.43 11.36
C ALA A 191 2.18 18.58 11.77
N LEU A 192 3.48 18.42 11.51
CA LEU A 192 4.52 19.32 12.02
C LEU A 192 4.37 20.79 11.53
N PRO A 193 3.92 21.06 10.29
CA PRO A 193 3.66 22.45 9.86
C PRO A 193 2.59 23.19 10.67
N LEU A 194 1.72 22.48 11.38
CA LEU A 194 0.62 23.02 12.18
C LEU A 194 1.06 23.50 13.59
N LEU A 195 2.23 23.04 14.04
CA LEU A 195 2.72 23.31 15.39
C LEU A 195 3.16 24.77 15.53
N ASP A 196 3.22 25.27 16.77
CA ASP A 196 3.56 26.67 17.09
C ASP A 196 5.05 26.99 17.07
N GLY A 197 5.90 26.03 16.69
CA GLY A 197 7.36 26.17 16.54
C GLY A 197 7.90 25.30 15.43
N ASP A 198 9.13 25.58 15.03
CA ASP A 198 9.82 24.86 13.98
C ASP A 198 10.16 23.43 14.41
N SER A 199 10.14 22.53 13.45
CA SER A 199 10.46 21.13 13.66
C SER A 199 11.45 20.62 12.59
N SER A 200 12.14 19.54 12.90
CA SER A 200 12.89 18.77 11.91
C SER A 200 12.56 17.29 12.01
N LEU A 201 12.60 16.59 10.88
CA LEU A 201 12.42 15.14 10.82
C LEU A 201 13.65 14.52 10.17
N GLN A 202 14.51 13.90 10.98
CA GLN A 202 15.73 13.21 10.57
C GLN A 202 15.42 11.74 10.30
N LEU A 203 15.75 11.26 9.10
CA LEU A 203 15.71 9.82 8.81
C LEU A 203 17.01 9.18 9.26
N THR A 204 16.90 8.09 10.04
CA THR A 204 18.07 7.40 10.62
C THR A 204 18.60 6.26 9.72
N THR A 205 17.87 5.93 8.66
CA THR A 205 18.24 4.93 7.65
C THR A 205 17.88 5.46 6.26
N LYS A 206 18.37 4.79 5.20
CA LYS A 206 17.98 5.08 3.81
C LYS A 206 16.46 5.05 3.66
N LEU A 207 15.91 5.99 2.91
CA LEU A 207 14.46 6.07 2.67
C LEU A 207 14.03 5.03 1.63
N GLU A 208 13.20 4.09 2.06
CA GLU A 208 12.49 3.18 1.19
C GLU A 208 11.08 3.72 0.89
N SER A 209 10.52 3.35 -0.28
CA SER A 209 9.25 3.93 -0.77
C SER A 209 9.27 5.46 -0.82
N ALA A 210 10.38 6.03 -1.26
CA ALA A 210 10.57 7.48 -1.37
C ALA A 210 9.42 8.15 -2.15
N GLY A 211 8.92 7.53 -3.21
CA GLY A 211 7.84 8.08 -4.02
C GLY A 211 6.56 8.42 -3.24
N TYR A 212 6.25 7.70 -2.15
CA TYR A 212 5.10 8.08 -1.31
C TYR A 212 5.39 9.31 -0.44
N VAL A 213 6.65 9.53 -0.05
CA VAL A 213 7.06 10.76 0.64
C VAL A 213 7.10 11.92 -0.36
N ASP A 214 7.65 11.70 -1.57
CA ASP A 214 7.65 12.67 -2.66
C ASP A 214 6.23 13.13 -3.00
N LEU A 215 5.27 12.19 -3.09
CA LEU A 215 3.86 12.47 -3.30
C LEU A 215 3.28 13.34 -2.17
N THR A 216 3.69 13.09 -0.92
CA THR A 216 3.29 13.91 0.23
C THR A 216 3.84 15.32 0.10
N LEU A 217 5.13 15.47 -0.18
CA LEU A 217 5.78 16.78 -0.36
C LEU A 217 5.18 17.55 -1.54
N GLN A 218 4.82 16.85 -2.62
CA GLN A 218 4.14 17.46 -3.77
C GLN A 218 2.77 18.03 -3.37
N VAL A 219 1.96 17.27 -2.63
CA VAL A 219 0.66 17.74 -2.14
C VAL A 219 0.84 18.91 -1.17
N LEU A 220 1.73 18.81 -0.19
CA LEU A 220 2.01 19.88 0.77
C LEU A 220 2.43 21.17 0.07
N ARG A 221 3.30 21.08 -0.93
CA ARG A 221 3.71 22.24 -1.75
C ARG A 221 2.54 22.87 -2.50
N LYS A 222 1.65 22.05 -3.08
CA LYS A 222 0.41 22.55 -3.74
C LYS A 222 -0.49 23.32 -2.76
N PHE A 223 -0.52 22.92 -1.49
CA PHE A 223 -1.27 23.61 -0.43
C PHE A 223 -0.49 24.76 0.25
N GLY A 224 0.64 25.16 -0.31
CA GLY A 224 1.43 26.30 0.15
C GLY A 224 2.34 26.01 1.34
N ILE A 225 2.47 24.77 1.75
CA ILE A 225 3.36 24.32 2.85
C ILE A 225 4.80 24.24 2.35
N LYS A 226 5.70 24.83 3.11
CA LYS A 226 7.14 24.89 2.82
C LYS A 226 7.88 23.90 3.72
N ILE A 227 8.56 22.95 3.08
CA ILE A 227 9.43 21.98 3.75
C ILE A 227 10.74 21.95 2.94
N ARG A 228 11.88 22.05 3.60
CA ARG A 228 13.19 21.94 2.98
C ARG A 228 13.75 20.54 3.22
N GLU A 229 14.05 19.83 2.14
CA GLU A 229 14.78 18.58 2.19
C GLU A 229 16.28 18.87 2.17
N VAL A 230 17.00 18.34 3.14
CA VAL A 230 18.46 18.41 3.26
C VAL A 230 19.00 16.98 3.17
N ARG A 231 19.98 16.77 2.28
CA ARG A 231 20.65 15.47 2.12
C ARG A 231 22.06 15.60 2.69
N GLU A 232 22.36 14.81 3.70
CA GLU A 232 23.66 14.77 4.35
C GLU A 232 24.37 13.49 3.93
N LYS A 233 25.60 13.60 3.39
CA LYS A 233 26.42 12.42 3.07
C LYS A 233 26.76 11.68 4.37
N ILE A 234 26.58 10.37 4.38
CA ILE A 234 27.01 9.52 5.48
C ILE A 234 28.54 9.51 5.44
N ALA A 235 29.19 9.89 6.54
CA ALA A 235 30.65 9.85 6.65
C ALA A 235 31.14 8.39 6.59
N GLU A 236 32.29 8.14 5.94
CA GLU A 236 32.84 6.78 5.73
C GLU A 236 32.95 5.93 7.02
N ALA A 237 33.11 6.56 8.19
CA ALA A 237 33.16 5.88 9.48
C ALA A 237 31.79 5.30 9.92
N GLU A 238 30.67 5.95 9.54
CA GLU A 238 29.31 5.47 9.80
C GLU A 238 28.87 4.45 8.74
N GLU A 239 29.40 4.56 7.53
CA GLU A 239 29.21 3.61 6.43
C GLU A 239 29.74 2.22 6.81
N THR A 240 30.90 2.16 7.50
CA THR A 240 31.48 0.90 7.99
C THR A 240 30.64 0.26 9.09
N ALA A 241 30.00 1.04 9.96
CA ALA A 241 29.07 0.54 10.97
C ALA A 241 27.74 0.06 10.34
N PHE A 242 27.30 0.73 9.29
CA PHE A 242 26.11 0.40 8.52
C PHE A 242 26.32 -0.87 7.67
N GLN A 243 27.51 -1.05 7.08
CA GLN A 243 27.90 -2.26 6.37
C GLN A 243 28.07 -3.46 7.30
N LYS A 244 28.65 -3.29 8.48
CA LYS A 244 28.77 -4.38 9.47
C LYS A 244 27.41 -4.91 9.96
N CYS A 245 26.35 -4.10 9.97
CA CYS A 245 24.99 -4.58 10.20
C CYS A 245 24.41 -5.38 9.02
N LYS A 246 24.90 -5.15 7.79
CA LYS A 246 24.55 -5.94 6.60
C LYS A 246 25.34 -7.25 6.50
N GLU A 247 26.61 -7.24 6.87
CA GLU A 247 27.53 -8.39 6.76
C GLU A 247 27.27 -9.51 7.78
N ALA A 248 26.43 -9.27 8.78
CA ALA A 248 25.93 -10.34 9.67
C ALA A 248 24.96 -11.32 8.98
N ALA A 249 24.70 -11.17 7.67
CA ALA A 249 23.95 -12.12 6.86
C ALA A 249 24.82 -12.54 5.64
N PRO A 250 25.07 -13.83 5.44
CA PRO A 250 25.85 -14.30 4.31
C PRO A 250 25.07 -14.07 3.00
N SER A 251 25.60 -13.27 2.09
CA SER A 251 25.12 -13.17 0.71
C SER A 251 26.32 -13.27 -0.25
N GLU A 252 26.40 -14.38 -0.93
CA GLU A 252 27.16 -14.49 -2.18
C GLU A 252 26.31 -13.87 -3.30
N SER A 253 26.68 -12.70 -3.80
CA SER A 253 26.42 -12.28 -5.18
C SER A 253 27.31 -11.07 -5.50
N SER A 254 28.19 -11.29 -6.46
CA SER A 254 28.99 -10.30 -7.14
C SER A 254 28.09 -9.53 -8.09
N ASP A 255 27.74 -8.29 -7.77
CA ASP A 255 27.23 -7.34 -8.73
C ASP A 255 27.84 -5.97 -8.49
N THR A 256 28.34 -5.39 -9.56
CA THR A 256 28.98 -4.08 -9.62
C THR A 256 28.02 -2.99 -9.11
N PRO A 257 28.43 -2.13 -8.18
CA PRO A 257 27.56 -1.06 -7.70
C PRO A 257 27.33 -0.03 -8.80
N ASP A 258 26.06 0.24 -9.08
CA ASP A 258 25.65 1.40 -9.87
C ASP A 258 26.20 2.66 -9.18
N SER A 259 27.10 3.37 -9.88
CA SER A 259 27.91 4.48 -9.37
C SER A 259 27.11 5.77 -9.06
N SER A 260 25.76 5.70 -8.98
CA SER A 260 24.89 6.84 -8.68
C SER A 260 24.19 6.79 -7.32
N SER A 261 24.38 5.73 -6.50
CA SER A 261 23.78 5.63 -5.17
C SER A 261 24.68 6.21 -4.08
N GLU A 262 24.88 7.53 -4.10
CA GLU A 262 25.50 8.20 -2.95
C GLU A 262 24.64 7.94 -1.69
N ASN A 263 25.27 7.50 -0.59
CA ASN A 263 24.60 7.22 0.68
C ASN A 263 24.31 8.53 1.42
N TYR A 264 23.03 8.94 1.38
CA TYR A 264 22.56 10.11 2.11
C TYR A 264 21.56 9.72 3.18
N LEU A 265 21.64 10.42 4.32
CA LEU A 265 20.52 10.57 5.25
C LEU A 265 19.73 11.81 4.86
N ILE A 266 18.41 11.73 4.99
CA ILE A 266 17.50 12.83 4.66
C ILE A 266 17.02 13.46 5.96
N ARG A 267 17.06 14.79 6.00
CA ARG A 267 16.44 15.61 7.02
C ARG A 267 15.46 16.57 6.37
N TYR A 268 14.25 16.62 6.89
CA TYR A 268 13.22 17.59 6.52
C TYR A 268 13.21 18.70 7.55
N GLU A 269 13.39 19.94 7.12
CA GLU A 269 13.26 21.15 7.95
C GLU A 269 11.89 21.74 7.71
N ILE A 270 11.10 21.89 8.77
CA ILE A 270 9.68 22.16 8.72
C ILE A 270 9.36 23.36 9.62
N PRO A 271 9.27 24.56 9.04
CA PRO A 271 8.78 25.71 9.80
C PRO A 271 7.39 25.46 10.36
N GLY A 272 7.13 25.89 11.58
CA GLY A 272 5.83 25.81 12.22
C GLY A 272 4.88 26.93 11.78
N ASN A 273 3.69 26.97 12.38
CA ASN A 273 2.66 28.01 12.17
C ASN A 273 2.29 28.22 10.68
N GLN A 274 2.37 27.16 9.86
CA GLN A 274 2.02 27.25 8.44
C GLN A 274 0.53 27.09 8.21
N ILE A 275 0.05 27.74 7.16
CA ILE A 275 -1.35 27.73 6.78
C ILE A 275 -1.52 26.96 5.48
N TYR A 276 -2.32 25.89 5.55
CA TYR A 276 -2.76 25.16 4.37
C TYR A 276 -3.72 26.02 3.55
N ARG A 277 -3.45 26.17 2.26
CA ARG A 277 -4.32 26.90 1.30
C ARG A 277 -4.70 25.98 0.18
N GLU A 278 -5.98 25.73 0.04
CA GLU A 278 -6.48 24.85 -1.01
C GLU A 278 -6.32 25.52 -2.39
N PRO A 279 -5.62 24.90 -3.34
CA PRO A 279 -5.51 25.40 -4.71
C PRO A 279 -6.79 25.13 -5.50
N ALA A 280 -7.06 25.94 -6.51
CA ALA A 280 -8.15 25.70 -7.45
C ALA A 280 -7.87 24.48 -8.33
N GLY A 281 -8.93 23.78 -8.74
CA GLY A 281 -8.86 22.71 -9.75
C GLY A 281 -8.16 21.43 -9.30
N LEU A 282 -8.22 21.10 -8.02
CA LEU A 282 -7.68 19.85 -7.48
C LEU A 282 -8.24 18.63 -8.21
N LYS A 283 -7.35 17.78 -8.67
CA LYS A 283 -7.68 16.48 -9.28
C LYS A 283 -6.79 15.39 -8.70
N VAL A 284 -7.38 14.22 -8.47
CA VAL A 284 -6.63 13.00 -8.15
C VAL A 284 -6.06 12.44 -9.43
N GLU A 285 -4.77 12.14 -9.47
CA GLU A 285 -4.13 11.48 -10.61
C GLU A 285 -4.51 9.99 -10.69
N GLY A 286 -4.29 9.37 -11.86
CA GLY A 286 -4.52 7.95 -12.06
C GLY A 286 -3.62 7.07 -11.18
N ASP A 287 -4.15 5.92 -10.77
CA ASP A 287 -3.47 4.98 -9.86
C ASP A 287 -2.56 4.02 -10.64
N TRP A 288 -1.27 4.27 -10.61
CA TRP A 288 -0.26 3.40 -11.20
C TRP A 288 -0.20 2.01 -10.57
N SER A 289 -0.45 1.96 -9.26
CA SER A 289 -0.41 0.71 -8.50
C SER A 289 -1.50 -0.25 -8.92
N ASN A 290 -2.73 0.26 -9.16
CA ASN A 290 -3.84 -0.54 -9.63
C ASN A 290 -3.80 -0.76 -11.16
N ALA A 291 -3.32 0.21 -11.95
CA ALA A 291 -3.13 0.05 -13.39
C ALA A 291 -2.11 -1.04 -13.74
N ALA A 292 -1.13 -1.29 -12.86
CA ALA A 292 -0.13 -2.34 -13.05
C ALA A 292 -0.74 -3.72 -13.28
N PHE A 293 -1.90 -4.03 -12.69
CA PHE A 293 -2.60 -5.30 -12.92
C PHE A 293 -3.03 -5.48 -14.37
N TRP A 294 -3.54 -4.41 -14.98
CA TRP A 294 -3.94 -4.43 -16.39
C TRP A 294 -2.76 -4.47 -17.34
N LEU A 295 -1.70 -3.71 -17.02
CA LEU A 295 -0.46 -3.72 -17.81
C LEU A 295 0.19 -5.11 -17.81
N VAL A 296 0.21 -5.78 -16.67
CA VAL A 296 0.72 -7.16 -16.58
C VAL A 296 -0.19 -8.13 -17.34
N ALA A 297 -1.52 -7.98 -17.26
CA ALA A 297 -2.43 -8.81 -18.05
C ALA A 297 -2.18 -8.65 -19.56
N GLY A 298 -1.90 -7.43 -20.03
CA GLY A 298 -1.50 -7.16 -21.41
C GLY A 298 -0.18 -7.86 -21.76
N ALA A 299 0.86 -7.71 -20.92
CA ALA A 299 2.17 -8.34 -21.14
C ALA A 299 2.10 -9.87 -21.20
N LEU A 300 1.17 -10.48 -20.47
CA LEU A 300 0.97 -11.92 -20.39
C LEU A 300 0.09 -12.50 -21.52
N GLY A 301 -0.19 -11.78 -22.56
CA GLY A 301 -0.88 -12.27 -23.76
C GLY A 301 -2.17 -11.52 -24.11
N GLY A 302 -2.61 -10.58 -23.28
CA GLY A 302 -3.72 -9.68 -23.58
C GLY A 302 -3.34 -8.57 -24.57
N ASP A 303 -4.29 -7.68 -24.82
CA ASP A 303 -4.13 -6.45 -25.63
C ASP A 303 -4.82 -5.30 -24.88
N ILE A 304 -4.05 -4.57 -24.07
CA ILE A 304 -4.59 -3.61 -23.11
C ILE A 304 -4.04 -2.20 -23.36
N THR A 305 -4.95 -1.22 -23.38
CA THR A 305 -4.61 0.20 -23.30
C THR A 305 -5.08 0.77 -21.97
N CYS A 306 -4.14 1.16 -21.11
CA CYS A 306 -4.44 1.92 -19.90
C CYS A 306 -4.33 3.41 -20.16
N THR A 307 -5.38 4.18 -19.83
CA THR A 307 -5.41 5.66 -19.99
C THR A 307 -5.44 6.36 -18.64
N GLY A 308 -5.20 7.68 -18.60
CA GLY A 308 -5.27 8.49 -17.39
C GLY A 308 -4.03 8.39 -16.47
N LEU A 309 -2.93 7.82 -16.96
CA LEU A 309 -1.69 7.63 -16.20
C LEU A 309 -0.69 8.76 -16.51
N ALA A 310 -0.44 9.64 -15.55
CA ALA A 310 0.50 10.74 -15.70
C ALA A 310 1.95 10.23 -15.80
N PRO A 311 2.71 10.55 -16.84
CA PRO A 311 4.10 10.08 -17.00
C PRO A 311 5.06 10.72 -15.99
N ASP A 312 4.77 11.94 -15.53
CA ASP A 312 5.53 12.71 -14.56
C ASP A 312 5.10 12.46 -13.10
N SER A 313 4.19 11.49 -12.87
CA SER A 313 3.74 11.11 -11.54
C SER A 313 4.92 10.71 -10.62
N THR A 314 4.85 11.11 -9.37
CA THR A 314 5.78 10.68 -8.32
C THR A 314 5.49 9.28 -7.78
N GLN A 315 4.38 8.65 -8.21
CA GLN A 315 4.08 7.26 -7.87
C GLN A 315 5.16 6.32 -8.43
N ARG A 316 5.96 5.70 -7.56
CA ARG A 316 7.02 4.77 -8.01
C ARG A 316 6.47 3.49 -8.62
N ASP A 317 5.21 3.19 -8.42
CA ASP A 317 4.54 2.05 -9.05
C ASP A 317 4.50 2.18 -10.60
N LYS A 318 4.79 3.36 -11.18
CA LYS A 318 5.03 3.50 -12.62
C LYS A 318 6.25 2.71 -13.12
N GLU A 319 7.16 2.30 -12.24
CA GLU A 319 8.31 1.45 -12.58
C GLU A 319 7.90 0.08 -13.10
N ILE A 320 6.65 -0.33 -12.95
CA ILE A 320 6.12 -1.52 -13.62
C ILE A 320 6.40 -1.49 -15.13
N ILE A 321 6.36 -0.32 -15.74
CA ILE A 321 6.68 -0.13 -17.16
C ILE A 321 8.13 -0.54 -17.45
N THR A 322 9.07 0.00 -16.66
CA THR A 322 10.50 -0.33 -16.80
C THR A 322 10.78 -1.81 -16.54
N VAL A 323 10.12 -2.39 -15.54
CA VAL A 323 10.26 -3.83 -15.24
C VAL A 323 9.77 -4.68 -16.40
N LEU A 324 8.57 -4.40 -16.94
CA LEU A 324 8.01 -5.16 -18.05
C LEU A 324 8.84 -4.99 -19.34
N GLU A 325 9.41 -3.81 -19.60
CA GLU A 325 10.31 -3.57 -20.75
C GLU A 325 11.62 -4.35 -20.60
N LYS A 326 12.23 -4.37 -19.42
CA LYS A 326 13.42 -5.21 -19.13
C LYS A 326 13.11 -6.69 -19.30
N MET A 327 11.92 -7.14 -18.97
CA MET A 327 11.44 -8.49 -19.23
C MET A 327 11.14 -8.75 -20.71
N GLY A 328 11.22 -7.75 -21.59
CA GLY A 328 11.05 -7.91 -23.05
C GLY A 328 9.68 -7.52 -23.59
N ALA A 329 8.76 -6.99 -22.74
CA ALA A 329 7.49 -6.48 -23.21
C ALA A 329 7.66 -5.21 -24.05
N LYS A 330 6.82 -5.04 -25.08
CA LYS A 330 6.77 -3.81 -25.88
C LYS A 330 5.62 -2.94 -25.40
N ILE A 331 5.93 -1.70 -25.03
CA ILE A 331 4.96 -0.76 -24.48
C ILE A 331 4.96 0.52 -25.32
N GLU A 332 3.82 0.81 -25.92
CA GLU A 332 3.61 2.07 -26.64
C GLU A 332 3.08 3.13 -25.66
N ARG A 333 3.67 4.32 -25.70
CA ARG A 333 3.33 5.44 -24.81
C ARG A 333 2.81 6.61 -25.64
N LYS A 334 1.63 7.10 -25.26
CA LYS A 334 1.04 8.28 -25.91
C LYS A 334 0.38 9.16 -24.84
N ASN A 335 1.00 10.29 -24.50
CA ASN A 335 0.54 11.17 -23.42
C ASN A 335 0.34 10.41 -22.09
N THR A 336 -0.92 10.27 -21.65
CA THR A 336 -1.31 9.55 -20.44
C THR A 336 -1.81 8.13 -20.73
N SER A 337 -1.59 7.61 -21.93
CA SER A 337 -1.99 6.26 -22.36
C SER A 337 -0.79 5.36 -22.55
N TYR A 338 -0.93 4.12 -22.11
CA TYR A 338 0.07 3.05 -22.21
C TYR A 338 -0.60 1.83 -22.82
N HIS A 339 -0.16 1.44 -24.01
CA HIS A 339 -0.64 0.27 -24.71
C HIS A 339 0.40 -0.85 -24.62
N ILE A 340 -0.06 -2.05 -24.26
CA ILE A 340 0.75 -3.24 -24.15
C ILE A 340 -0.01 -4.44 -24.70
N ALA A 341 0.59 -5.14 -25.64
CA ALA A 341 0.06 -6.37 -26.20
C ALA A 341 1.07 -7.51 -26.05
N GLY A 342 0.61 -8.63 -25.58
CA GLY A 342 1.38 -9.87 -25.51
C GLY A 342 1.61 -10.39 -26.94
N ASN A 343 2.79 -10.17 -27.48
CA ASN A 343 3.13 -10.43 -28.87
C ASN A 343 3.62 -11.88 -29.13
N GLY A 344 3.29 -12.81 -28.21
CA GLY A 344 3.70 -14.23 -28.33
C GLY A 344 5.18 -14.49 -28.01
N VAL A 345 5.97 -13.48 -27.68
CA VAL A 345 7.36 -13.62 -27.21
C VAL A 345 7.34 -13.83 -25.71
N PRO A 346 7.96 -14.90 -25.18
CA PRO A 346 8.08 -15.10 -23.74
C PRO A 346 8.83 -13.93 -23.08
N LEU A 347 8.36 -13.49 -21.91
CA LEU A 347 9.11 -12.56 -21.09
C LEU A 347 10.43 -13.21 -20.62
N HIS A 348 11.44 -12.41 -20.31
CA HIS A 348 12.72 -12.89 -19.77
C HIS A 348 12.74 -12.77 -18.24
N GLY A 349 13.48 -13.66 -17.58
CA GLY A 349 13.74 -13.58 -16.15
C GLY A 349 14.49 -12.28 -15.81
N GLU A 350 14.12 -11.67 -14.69
CA GLU A 350 14.69 -10.40 -14.24
C GLU A 350 14.87 -10.38 -12.73
N THR A 351 15.91 -9.68 -12.26
CA THR A 351 16.13 -9.41 -10.83
C THR A 351 15.69 -7.99 -10.51
N VAL A 352 14.72 -7.85 -9.58
CA VAL A 352 14.09 -6.57 -9.28
C VAL A 352 14.10 -6.30 -7.78
N SER A 353 14.68 -5.15 -7.38
CA SER A 353 14.54 -4.64 -6.01
C SER A 353 13.19 -3.98 -5.80
N ALA A 354 12.42 -4.45 -4.81
CA ALA A 354 11.11 -3.92 -4.46
C ALA A 354 11.18 -2.78 -3.41
N ALA A 355 12.37 -2.31 -3.05
CA ALA A 355 12.56 -1.28 -2.03
C ALA A 355 11.73 -0.01 -2.29
N GLN A 356 11.57 0.40 -3.55
CA GLN A 356 10.86 1.64 -3.88
C GLN A 356 9.38 1.45 -4.26
N PHE A 357 8.95 0.25 -4.67
CA PHE A 357 7.58 -0.04 -5.12
C PHE A 357 7.05 -1.40 -4.62
N PRO A 358 7.04 -1.61 -3.29
CA PRO A 358 6.67 -2.90 -2.68
C PRO A 358 5.26 -3.36 -3.03
N ASP A 359 4.39 -2.44 -3.35
CA ASP A 359 3.00 -2.73 -3.67
C ASP A 359 2.82 -3.40 -5.05
N LEU A 360 3.82 -3.36 -5.91
CA LEU A 360 3.85 -4.08 -7.19
C LEU A 360 4.22 -5.57 -7.04
N VAL A 361 4.83 -5.99 -5.93
CA VAL A 361 5.36 -7.36 -5.78
C VAL A 361 4.35 -8.45 -6.14
N PRO A 362 3.09 -8.43 -5.69
CA PRO A 362 2.15 -9.49 -6.05
C PRO A 362 1.91 -9.61 -7.56
N VAL A 363 1.74 -8.49 -8.26
CA VAL A 363 1.49 -8.52 -9.71
C VAL A 363 2.77 -8.72 -10.52
N MET A 364 3.92 -8.24 -10.05
CA MET A 364 5.23 -8.55 -10.66
C MET A 364 5.54 -10.04 -10.59
N ALA A 365 5.27 -10.69 -9.45
CA ALA A 365 5.46 -12.14 -9.34
C ALA A 365 4.60 -12.87 -10.37
N VAL A 366 3.37 -12.41 -10.62
CA VAL A 366 2.53 -12.97 -11.71
C VAL A 366 3.16 -12.73 -13.08
N ALA A 367 3.69 -11.55 -13.39
CA ALA A 367 4.40 -11.29 -14.65
C ALA A 367 5.58 -12.26 -14.82
N MET A 368 6.34 -12.49 -13.76
CA MET A 368 7.51 -13.36 -13.74
C MET A 368 7.18 -14.83 -13.96
N THR A 369 5.94 -15.29 -13.68
CA THR A 369 5.52 -16.65 -14.05
C THR A 369 5.50 -16.88 -15.57
N GLY A 370 5.42 -15.81 -16.35
CA GLY A 370 5.48 -15.84 -17.81
C GLY A 370 6.89 -15.77 -18.38
N ALA A 371 7.90 -15.62 -17.54
CA ALA A 371 9.27 -15.40 -17.97
C ALA A 371 9.99 -16.72 -18.30
N SER A 372 10.97 -16.64 -19.20
CA SER A 372 11.96 -17.68 -19.42
C SER A 372 13.16 -17.43 -18.50
N GLY A 373 13.62 -18.47 -17.79
CA GLY A 373 14.69 -18.36 -16.81
C GLY A 373 14.19 -17.96 -15.41
N THR A 374 15.12 -17.80 -14.49
CA THR A 374 14.84 -17.43 -13.09
C THR A 374 14.57 -15.94 -12.95
N SER A 375 13.57 -15.60 -12.17
CA SER A 375 13.30 -14.23 -11.74
C SER A 375 13.44 -14.09 -10.24
N THR A 376 13.94 -12.94 -9.77
CA THR A 376 14.15 -12.70 -8.34
C THR A 376 13.58 -11.33 -7.94
N ILE A 377 12.88 -11.30 -6.83
CA ILE A 377 12.44 -10.05 -6.18
C ILE A 377 13.18 -9.94 -4.86
N THR A 378 13.88 -8.82 -4.63
CA THR A 378 14.65 -8.54 -3.41
C THR A 378 14.10 -7.33 -2.65
N ASP A 379 14.65 -7.04 -1.48
CA ASP A 379 14.33 -5.85 -0.66
C ASP A 379 12.83 -5.70 -0.33
N ALA A 380 12.14 -6.80 -0.15
CA ALA A 380 10.70 -6.86 0.06
C ALA A 380 10.31 -7.26 1.51
N GLN A 381 11.25 -7.29 2.46
CA GLN A 381 11.04 -7.78 3.84
C GLN A 381 9.83 -7.13 4.54
N ARG A 382 9.59 -5.83 4.36
CA ARG A 382 8.46 -5.11 4.97
C ARG A 382 7.08 -5.52 4.44
N LEU A 383 7.02 -6.32 3.38
CA LEU A 383 5.77 -6.91 2.90
C LEU A 383 5.18 -7.94 3.88
N ARG A 384 6.00 -8.47 4.80
CA ARG A 384 5.53 -9.40 5.82
C ARG A 384 4.58 -8.80 6.87
N ILE A 385 4.60 -7.46 7.01
CA ILE A 385 3.79 -6.71 7.99
C ILE A 385 2.69 -5.85 7.35
N LYS A 386 2.30 -6.18 6.09
CA LYS A 386 1.20 -5.52 5.37
C LYS A 386 -0.17 -6.10 5.79
N GLU A 387 -1.18 -5.99 4.92
CA GLU A 387 -2.52 -6.57 5.11
C GLU A 387 -2.48 -8.09 5.31
N SER A 388 -1.54 -8.73 4.62
CA SER A 388 -1.13 -10.12 4.82
C SER A 388 0.41 -10.17 4.88
N ASP A 389 1.03 -11.30 5.24
CA ASP A 389 2.42 -11.56 4.84
C ASP A 389 2.42 -11.80 3.33
N ARG A 390 2.65 -10.72 2.55
CA ARG A 390 2.54 -10.76 1.10
C ARG A 390 3.56 -11.68 0.45
N LEU A 391 4.73 -11.89 1.06
CA LEU A 391 5.71 -12.85 0.54
C LEU A 391 5.17 -14.28 0.67
N ALA A 392 4.63 -14.62 1.84
CA ALA A 392 4.03 -15.93 2.07
C ALA A 392 2.79 -16.13 1.18
N THR A 393 1.89 -15.16 1.13
CA THR A 393 0.63 -15.31 0.38
C THR A 393 0.83 -15.34 -1.14
N VAL A 394 1.82 -14.62 -1.69
CA VAL A 394 2.19 -14.73 -3.11
C VAL A 394 2.77 -16.10 -3.40
N CYS A 395 3.67 -16.59 -2.53
CA CYS A 395 4.23 -17.92 -2.66
C CYS A 395 3.13 -18.98 -2.64
N ASP A 396 2.18 -18.90 -1.68
CA ASP A 396 1.07 -19.86 -1.54
C ASP A 396 0.22 -19.93 -2.82
N PHE A 397 -0.34 -18.78 -3.28
CA PHE A 397 -1.27 -18.84 -4.40
C PHE A 397 -0.59 -19.22 -5.71
N LEU A 398 0.65 -18.81 -5.95
CA LEU A 398 1.40 -19.19 -7.16
C LEU A 398 1.84 -20.67 -7.13
N THR A 399 2.17 -21.20 -5.95
CA THR A 399 2.44 -22.65 -5.79
C THR A 399 1.19 -23.47 -6.10
N ILE A 400 0.01 -23.08 -5.61
CA ILE A 400 -1.26 -23.72 -5.92
C ILE A 400 -1.52 -23.71 -7.44
N LEU A 401 -1.17 -22.60 -8.10
CA LEU A 401 -1.28 -22.47 -9.56
C LEU A 401 -0.11 -23.13 -10.31
N GLY A 402 0.74 -23.87 -9.61
CA GLY A 402 1.77 -24.72 -10.21
C GLY A 402 3.07 -24.02 -10.58
N THR A 403 3.34 -22.85 -10.03
CA THR A 403 4.62 -22.14 -10.20
C THR A 403 5.66 -22.71 -9.24
N ASP A 404 6.90 -22.89 -9.72
CA ASP A 404 8.05 -23.12 -8.86
C ASP A 404 8.51 -21.78 -8.28
N ILE A 405 8.10 -21.52 -7.05
CA ILE A 405 8.36 -20.28 -6.34
C ILE A 405 8.77 -20.57 -4.91
N ARG A 406 9.76 -19.84 -4.42
CA ARG A 406 10.19 -19.92 -3.02
C ARG A 406 10.39 -18.55 -2.42
N GLN A 407 10.10 -18.42 -1.13
CA GLN A 407 10.42 -17.22 -0.37
C GLN A 407 11.90 -17.24 0.02
N THR A 408 12.51 -16.06 0.02
CA THR A 408 13.74 -15.77 0.76
C THR A 408 13.43 -14.99 2.04
N LYS A 409 14.44 -14.62 2.81
CA LYS A 409 14.27 -13.77 4.00
C LYS A 409 13.56 -12.45 3.66
N ASP A 410 13.90 -11.87 2.51
CA ASP A 410 13.51 -10.52 2.09
C ASP A 410 12.89 -10.46 0.69
N GLY A 411 12.52 -11.60 0.09
CA GLY A 411 12.00 -11.59 -1.27
C GLY A 411 11.43 -12.92 -1.75
N LEU A 412 11.41 -13.06 -3.07
CA LEU A 412 10.87 -14.24 -3.79
C LEU A 412 11.83 -14.62 -4.91
N VAL A 413 11.96 -15.94 -5.15
CA VAL A 413 12.62 -16.48 -6.33
C VAL A 413 11.60 -17.33 -7.09
N ILE A 414 11.48 -17.09 -8.38
CA ILE A 414 10.53 -17.73 -9.28
C ILE A 414 11.34 -18.40 -10.38
N ASP A 415 11.31 -19.72 -10.40
CA ASP A 415 12.04 -20.52 -11.38
C ASP A 415 11.10 -21.02 -12.47
N LYS A 416 11.63 -21.15 -13.69
CA LYS A 416 10.87 -21.75 -14.78
C LYS A 416 10.80 -23.27 -14.55
N ASN A 417 9.60 -23.82 -14.43
CA ASN A 417 9.39 -25.25 -14.48
C ASN A 417 9.69 -25.79 -15.89
N ASN A 418 10.94 -26.22 -16.12
CA ASN A 418 11.37 -26.80 -17.40
C ASN A 418 10.81 -28.22 -17.65
N ASP A 419 10.22 -28.87 -16.64
CA ASP A 419 9.88 -30.30 -16.69
C ASP A 419 8.40 -30.62 -17.02
N ARG A 420 7.56 -29.63 -17.22
CA ARG A 420 6.21 -29.90 -17.73
C ARG A 420 6.27 -30.06 -19.24
N THR A 421 6.46 -31.29 -19.68
CA THR A 421 6.18 -31.70 -21.08
C THR A 421 4.75 -31.38 -21.40
N VAL A 422 4.53 -30.34 -22.23
CA VAL A 422 3.21 -30.02 -22.77
C VAL A 422 2.68 -31.25 -23.47
N PRO A 423 1.47 -31.78 -23.14
CA PRO A 423 0.85 -32.84 -23.92
C PRO A 423 0.77 -32.39 -25.39
N SER A 424 1.35 -33.16 -26.29
CA SER A 424 1.25 -32.94 -27.73
C SER A 424 -0.19 -33.17 -28.20
N GLY A 425 -0.95 -32.06 -28.32
CA GLY A 425 -2.32 -32.05 -28.86
C GLY A 425 -2.55 -30.79 -29.71
N PRO A 426 -3.60 -30.74 -30.54
CA PRO A 426 -3.78 -29.72 -31.58
C PRO A 426 -4.12 -28.29 -31.10
N ALA A 427 -3.91 -27.95 -29.84
CA ALA A 427 -4.02 -26.59 -29.29
C ALA A 427 -2.68 -25.84 -29.29
N ALA A 428 -1.96 -25.88 -30.37
CA ALA A 428 -0.57 -25.43 -30.54
C ALA A 428 -0.42 -23.89 -30.66
N HIS A 429 -1.21 -23.08 -29.95
CA HIS A 429 -1.06 -21.62 -29.98
C HIS A 429 -1.09 -20.94 -28.61
N CYS A 430 -0.90 -21.68 -27.49
CA CYS A 430 -0.63 -21.07 -26.21
C CYS A 430 0.89 -21.00 -25.98
N PRO A 431 1.50 -19.81 -25.88
CA PRO A 431 2.90 -19.72 -25.47
C PRO A 431 3.03 -20.26 -24.05
N ALA A 432 3.87 -21.28 -23.87
CA ALA A 432 4.16 -21.93 -22.59
C ALA A 432 4.92 -20.97 -21.62
N PRO A 433 4.84 -21.20 -20.29
CA PRO A 433 4.07 -22.22 -19.59
C PRO A 433 2.73 -21.68 -19.07
N SER A 434 1.67 -22.47 -19.16
CA SER A 434 0.38 -22.19 -18.54
C SER A 434 0.45 -22.45 -17.03
N LEU A 435 -0.24 -21.62 -16.25
CA LEU A 435 -0.53 -21.89 -14.85
C LEU A 435 -1.63 -22.96 -14.77
N CYS A 436 -1.72 -23.65 -13.63
CA CYS A 436 -2.82 -24.58 -13.40
C CYS A 436 -4.07 -23.84 -12.91
N GLY A 437 -5.25 -24.42 -13.17
CA GLY A 437 -6.45 -24.07 -12.42
C GLY A 437 -6.32 -24.46 -10.93
N GLY A 438 -7.09 -23.78 -10.05
CA GLY A 438 -7.04 -24.10 -8.63
C GLY A 438 -7.88 -23.15 -7.77
N THR A 439 -7.98 -23.46 -6.48
CA THR A 439 -8.64 -22.59 -5.49
C THR A 439 -7.60 -21.90 -4.63
N VAL A 440 -7.61 -20.56 -4.64
CA VAL A 440 -6.65 -19.71 -3.93
C VAL A 440 -7.37 -18.77 -2.96
N SER A 441 -6.69 -18.39 -1.89
CA SER A 441 -7.20 -17.42 -0.92
C SER A 441 -6.62 -16.04 -1.19
N SER A 442 -7.46 -15.00 -1.10
CA SER A 442 -6.97 -13.61 -1.07
C SER A 442 -6.29 -13.26 0.24
N HIS A 443 -6.43 -14.06 1.30
CA HIS A 443 -5.99 -13.75 2.66
C HIS A 443 -6.47 -12.36 3.15
N ASN A 444 -7.64 -11.92 2.68
CA ASN A 444 -8.20 -10.59 2.93
C ASN A 444 -7.28 -9.44 2.45
N ASP A 445 -6.44 -9.70 1.46
CA ASP A 445 -5.56 -8.72 0.81
C ASP A 445 -6.00 -8.48 -0.63
N HIS A 446 -6.36 -7.23 -0.94
CA HIS A 446 -6.86 -6.83 -2.25
C HIS A 446 -5.85 -7.09 -3.37
N ARG A 447 -4.54 -6.93 -3.09
CA ARG A 447 -3.49 -7.14 -4.10
C ARG A 447 -3.32 -8.61 -4.43
N ILE A 448 -3.52 -9.50 -3.47
CA ILE A 448 -3.50 -10.95 -3.71
C ILE A 448 -4.73 -11.36 -4.53
N ALA A 449 -5.93 -10.84 -4.19
CA ALA A 449 -7.13 -11.12 -4.98
C ALA A 449 -6.99 -10.69 -6.45
N MET A 450 -6.46 -9.46 -6.69
CA MET A 450 -6.25 -8.93 -8.04
C MET A 450 -5.12 -9.66 -8.78
N ALA A 451 -4.03 -10.01 -8.10
CA ALA A 451 -2.94 -10.78 -8.68
C ALA A 451 -3.38 -12.18 -9.13
N ALA A 452 -4.16 -12.87 -8.30
CA ALA A 452 -4.74 -14.17 -8.64
C ALA A 452 -5.70 -14.08 -9.84
N ALA A 453 -6.49 -12.99 -9.95
CA ALA A 453 -7.35 -12.75 -11.10
C ALA A 453 -6.54 -12.54 -12.39
N VAL A 454 -5.44 -11.78 -12.34
CA VAL A 454 -4.55 -11.62 -13.51
C VAL A 454 -3.84 -12.94 -13.85
N ALA A 455 -3.39 -13.70 -12.84
CA ALA A 455 -2.78 -15.01 -13.06
C ALA A 455 -3.71 -15.98 -13.80
N SER A 456 -5.03 -15.91 -13.54
CA SER A 456 -6.03 -16.75 -14.20
C SER A 456 -6.07 -16.59 -15.73
N CYS A 457 -5.61 -15.45 -16.26
CA CYS A 457 -5.56 -15.22 -17.72
C CYS A 457 -4.59 -16.18 -18.42
N ARG A 458 -3.70 -16.85 -17.68
CA ARG A 458 -2.74 -17.83 -18.20
C ARG A 458 -2.94 -19.23 -17.65
N ALA A 459 -3.98 -19.48 -16.90
CA ALA A 459 -4.28 -20.79 -16.36
C ALA A 459 -4.85 -21.72 -17.44
N ASP A 460 -4.59 -23.02 -17.29
CA ASP A 460 -5.16 -24.08 -18.14
C ASP A 460 -6.56 -24.54 -17.67
N GLY A 461 -6.98 -24.10 -16.49
CA GLY A 461 -8.27 -24.39 -15.89
C GLY A 461 -8.80 -23.25 -15.02
N PRO A 462 -10.04 -23.34 -14.55
CA PRO A 462 -10.65 -22.29 -13.74
C PRO A 462 -9.88 -21.98 -12.46
N VAL A 463 -9.76 -20.69 -12.13
CA VAL A 463 -9.19 -20.22 -10.86
C VAL A 463 -10.33 -19.72 -9.98
N ILE A 464 -10.44 -20.29 -8.77
CA ILE A 464 -11.42 -19.87 -7.77
C ILE A 464 -10.71 -19.02 -6.71
N ILE A 465 -11.17 -17.81 -6.51
CA ILE A 465 -10.61 -16.88 -5.50
C ILE A 465 -11.57 -16.77 -4.33
N THR A 466 -11.14 -17.18 -3.13
CA THR A 466 -11.90 -16.98 -1.90
C THR A 466 -11.53 -15.66 -1.24
N GLY A 467 -12.50 -14.98 -0.60
CA GLY A 467 -12.29 -13.65 -0.02
C GLY A 467 -12.08 -12.56 -1.09
N ALA A 468 -12.67 -12.74 -2.28
CA ALA A 468 -12.49 -11.83 -3.42
C ALA A 468 -13.03 -10.40 -3.14
N GLU A 469 -13.91 -10.22 -2.15
CA GLU A 469 -14.40 -8.92 -1.67
C GLU A 469 -13.29 -8.00 -1.15
N ALA A 470 -12.12 -8.53 -0.82
CA ALA A 470 -10.96 -7.75 -0.40
C ALA A 470 -10.59 -6.63 -1.39
N VAL A 471 -10.93 -6.75 -2.67
CA VAL A 471 -10.70 -5.70 -3.69
C VAL A 471 -11.37 -4.37 -3.32
N LYS A 472 -12.46 -4.37 -2.52
CA LYS A 472 -13.16 -3.16 -2.07
C LYS A 472 -12.27 -2.20 -1.27
N LYS A 473 -11.17 -2.69 -0.69
CA LYS A 473 -10.21 -1.87 0.06
C LYS A 473 -9.48 -0.84 -0.82
N SER A 474 -9.29 -1.12 -2.10
CA SER A 474 -8.58 -0.22 -3.02
C SER A 474 -9.23 -0.05 -4.39
N TYR A 475 -9.86 -1.10 -4.94
CA TYR A 475 -10.45 -1.10 -6.27
C TYR A 475 -11.81 -1.83 -6.27
N PRO A 476 -12.87 -1.21 -5.74
CA PRO A 476 -14.19 -1.86 -5.61
C PRO A 476 -14.75 -2.44 -6.91
N ASN A 477 -14.50 -1.75 -8.04
CA ASN A 477 -15.01 -2.14 -9.35
C ASN A 477 -14.06 -3.07 -10.13
N PHE A 478 -13.01 -3.62 -9.49
CA PHE A 478 -12.00 -4.43 -10.19
C PHE A 478 -12.61 -5.55 -11.03
N PHE A 479 -13.51 -6.35 -10.48
CA PHE A 479 -14.11 -7.45 -11.22
C PHE A 479 -15.09 -7.00 -12.30
N THR A 480 -15.75 -5.85 -12.13
CA THR A 480 -16.54 -5.22 -13.19
C THR A 480 -15.66 -4.81 -14.37
N ASP A 481 -14.53 -4.18 -14.08
CA ASP A 481 -13.58 -3.75 -15.11
C ASP A 481 -12.84 -4.94 -15.74
N PHE A 482 -12.55 -5.99 -14.96
CA PHE A 482 -12.07 -7.27 -15.47
C PHE A 482 -13.03 -7.87 -16.52
N THR A 483 -14.32 -7.82 -16.24
CA THR A 483 -15.35 -8.29 -17.19
C THR A 483 -15.48 -7.40 -18.42
N LYS A 484 -15.35 -6.06 -18.28
CA LYS A 484 -15.33 -5.12 -19.42
C LYS A 484 -14.19 -5.42 -20.38
N LEU A 485 -13.04 -5.87 -19.87
CA LEU A 485 -11.90 -6.28 -20.66
C LEU A 485 -12.03 -7.70 -21.26
N GLY A 486 -13.19 -8.33 -21.14
CA GLY A 486 -13.48 -9.64 -21.70
C GLY A 486 -13.28 -10.81 -20.73
N GLY A 487 -12.90 -10.55 -19.50
CA GLY A 487 -12.77 -11.59 -18.48
C GLY A 487 -14.09 -12.24 -18.12
N LYS A 488 -14.09 -13.55 -17.86
CA LYS A 488 -15.28 -14.34 -17.51
C LYS A 488 -15.24 -14.73 -16.05
N ILE A 489 -16.20 -14.20 -15.29
CA ILE A 489 -16.34 -14.49 -13.86
C ILE A 489 -17.70 -15.09 -13.55
N GLU A 490 -17.74 -15.93 -12.52
CA GLU A 490 -18.94 -16.49 -11.91
C GLU A 490 -18.83 -16.29 -10.39
N ILE A 491 -19.85 -15.66 -9.78
CA ILE A 491 -19.91 -15.53 -8.31
C ILE A 491 -20.48 -16.84 -7.79
N LEU A 492 -19.72 -17.52 -6.95
CA LEU A 492 -20.16 -18.75 -6.30
C LEU A 492 -20.81 -18.40 -4.95
N GLU A 493 -21.93 -19.06 -4.66
CA GLU A 493 -22.53 -19.02 -3.33
C GLU A 493 -21.58 -19.70 -2.31
N ASP A 494 -21.53 -19.18 -1.08
CA ASP A 494 -20.68 -19.70 -0.01
C ASP A 494 -21.23 -21.01 0.58
#